data_9d0617940453b752589eeb5a5e3d4a5f
#
_entry.id   9d0617940453b752589eeb5a5e3d4a5f
#
_cell.length_a   1.000
_cell.length_b   1.000
_cell.length_c   1.000
_cell.angle_alpha   90.00
_cell.angle_beta   90.00
_cell.angle_gamma   90.00
#
_symmetry.space_group_name_H-M   'P 1'
#
loop_
_entity.id
_entity.type
_entity.pdbx_description
1 polymer ?
#
loop_
_entity_poly.entity_id
_entity_poly.type
_entity_poly.pdbx_seq_one_letter_code
_entity_poly.pdbx_strand_id
1 'polypeptide(L)'
;MRGELEAEKILEISQIVDLKNFKVLKSKRAKDIFVQKANQLIKLKLLTDMDIEQLVVYASSLDLLFDCLKEMQKGMFKELYDDFGKVKSYLANPYIKQYKEMIEITNKIGSDFGFSPVSRMKLKAEKEQEKDPLQELFEKFNN
;
A
#
# COMPACT_ATOMS: atom_id res chain seq x y z
N MET A 1 -10.11 2.56 -28.49
CA MET A 1 -10.77 2.30 -27.19
C MET A 1 -10.62 0.86 -26.72
N ARG A 2 -10.84 -0.13 -27.53
CA ARG A 2 -10.56 -1.53 -27.14
C ARG A 2 -9.09 -1.79 -26.90
N GLY A 3 -8.16 -1.17 -27.63
CA GLY A 3 -6.72 -1.34 -27.47
C GLY A 3 -6.15 -0.78 -26.15
N GLU A 4 -6.78 0.23 -25.57
CA GLU A 4 -6.37 0.79 -24.28
C GLU A 4 -6.88 -0.05 -23.11
N LEU A 5 -8.05 -0.67 -23.26
CA LEU A 5 -8.61 -1.58 -22.26
C LEU A 5 -7.94 -2.98 -22.28
N GLU A 6 -7.34 -3.36 -23.40
CA GLU A 6 -6.58 -4.62 -23.52
C GLU A 6 -5.20 -4.54 -22.88
N ALA A 7 -4.68 -3.34 -22.60
CA ALA A 7 -3.39 -3.16 -21.93
C ALA A 7 -3.42 -3.48 -20.44
N GLU A 8 -4.60 -3.45 -19.81
CA GLU A 8 -4.78 -3.75 -18.39
C GLU A 8 -5.43 -5.13 -18.20
N LYS A 9 -4.62 -6.13 -17.94
CA LYS A 9 -5.12 -7.46 -17.56
C LYS A 9 -5.40 -7.53 -16.08
N ILE A 10 -6.61 -7.96 -15.73
CA ILE A 10 -6.91 -8.41 -14.38
C ILE A 10 -6.13 -9.69 -14.13
N LEU A 11 -5.30 -9.69 -13.10
CA LEU A 11 -4.41 -10.80 -12.79
C LEU A 11 -5.06 -11.80 -11.84
N GLU A 12 -4.71 -13.08 -12.00
CA GLU A 12 -4.99 -14.12 -11.03
C GLU A 12 -3.80 -14.31 -10.08
N ILE A 13 -4.06 -14.78 -8.88
CA ILE A 13 -3.03 -14.93 -7.84
C ILE A 13 -1.88 -15.85 -8.28
N SER A 14 -2.18 -16.89 -9.02
CA SER A 14 -1.19 -17.82 -9.56
C SER A 14 -0.19 -17.15 -10.51
N GLN A 15 -0.63 -16.13 -11.24
CA GLN A 15 0.21 -15.36 -12.14
C GLN A 15 1.12 -14.40 -11.39
N ILE A 16 0.64 -13.87 -10.26
CA ILE A 16 1.36 -12.85 -9.49
C ILE A 16 2.58 -13.44 -8.79
N VAL A 17 2.46 -14.62 -8.19
CA VAL A 17 3.56 -15.26 -7.44
C VAL A 17 4.73 -15.67 -8.32
N ASP A 18 4.50 -15.85 -9.61
CA ASP A 18 5.54 -16.16 -10.60
C ASP A 18 6.24 -14.91 -11.15
N LEU A 19 5.70 -13.73 -10.86
CA LEU A 19 6.27 -12.46 -11.35
C LEU A 19 7.59 -12.16 -10.67
N LYS A 20 8.52 -11.61 -11.45
CA LYS A 20 9.84 -11.19 -11.00
C LYS A 20 9.73 -10.16 -9.85
N ASN A 21 8.75 -9.28 -9.90
CA ASN A 21 8.51 -8.25 -8.90
C ASN A 21 8.13 -8.84 -7.53
N PHE A 22 7.37 -9.92 -7.50
CA PHE A 22 7.04 -10.63 -6.25
C PHE A 22 8.29 -11.23 -5.59
N LYS A 23 9.21 -11.75 -6.38
CA LYS A 23 10.45 -12.37 -5.91
C LYS A 23 11.42 -11.38 -5.25
N VAL A 24 11.25 -10.08 -5.49
CA VAL A 24 12.00 -9.02 -4.81
C VAL A 24 11.65 -8.96 -3.31
N LEU A 25 10.44 -9.32 -2.93
CA LEU A 25 10.01 -9.40 -1.53
C LEU A 25 10.71 -10.58 -0.85
N LYS A 26 11.63 -10.29 0.06
CA LYS A 26 12.45 -11.32 0.73
C LYS A 26 11.83 -11.81 2.03
N SER A 27 11.15 -10.93 2.77
CA SER A 27 10.51 -11.26 4.03
C SER A 27 9.23 -12.06 3.79
N LYS A 28 9.01 -13.08 4.62
CA LYS A 28 7.74 -13.83 4.60
C LYS A 28 6.55 -12.90 4.87
N ARG A 29 6.69 -11.99 5.83
CA ARG A 29 5.63 -11.05 6.18
C ARG A 29 5.29 -10.13 4.99
N ALA A 30 6.29 -9.60 4.29
CA ALA A 30 6.06 -8.79 3.09
C ALA A 30 5.34 -9.58 2.00
N LYS A 31 5.71 -10.83 1.77
CA LYS A 31 5.04 -11.72 0.82
C LYS A 31 3.60 -11.99 1.22
N ASP A 32 3.35 -12.25 2.49
CA ASP A 32 1.99 -12.48 3.02
C ASP A 32 1.11 -11.24 2.88
N ILE A 33 1.63 -10.06 3.17
CA ILE A 33 0.93 -8.78 2.97
C ILE A 33 0.58 -8.60 1.49
N PHE A 34 1.53 -8.81 0.61
CA PHE A 34 1.33 -8.68 -0.83
C PHE A 34 0.22 -9.62 -1.31
N VAL A 35 0.30 -10.90 -0.97
CA VAL A 35 -0.69 -11.91 -1.37
C VAL A 35 -2.08 -11.57 -0.83
N GLN A 36 -2.17 -11.18 0.44
CA GLN A 36 -3.43 -10.80 1.06
C GLN A 36 -4.08 -9.61 0.35
N LYS A 37 -3.31 -8.56 0.10
CA LYS A 37 -3.81 -7.36 -0.58
C LYS A 37 -4.13 -7.62 -2.05
N ALA A 38 -3.31 -8.38 -2.73
CA ALA A 38 -3.57 -8.81 -4.10
C ALA A 38 -4.89 -9.58 -4.20
N ASN A 39 -5.13 -10.53 -3.30
CA ASN A 39 -6.39 -11.29 -3.25
C ASN A 39 -7.60 -10.39 -3.05
N GLN A 40 -7.50 -9.41 -2.15
CA GLN A 40 -8.57 -8.46 -1.90
C GLN A 40 -8.88 -7.63 -3.16
N LEU A 41 -7.85 -7.15 -3.84
CA LEU A 41 -8.01 -6.38 -5.08
C LEU A 41 -8.54 -7.23 -6.23
N ILE A 42 -8.11 -8.47 -6.35
CA ILE A 42 -8.59 -9.41 -7.37
C ILE A 42 -10.09 -9.69 -7.18
N LYS A 43 -10.53 -9.91 -5.95
CA LYS A 43 -11.96 -10.11 -5.65
C LYS A 43 -12.83 -8.93 -6.06
N LEU A 44 -12.26 -7.71 -5.96
CA LEU A 44 -12.93 -6.49 -6.38
C LEU A 44 -12.73 -6.17 -7.86
N LYS A 45 -11.99 -6.99 -8.60
CA LYS A 45 -11.61 -6.79 -10.01
C LYS A 45 -10.87 -5.47 -10.24
N LEU A 46 -10.02 -5.10 -9.28
CA LEU A 46 -9.27 -3.84 -9.30
C LEU A 46 -7.78 -4.01 -9.57
N LEU A 47 -7.24 -5.23 -9.46
CA LEU A 47 -5.81 -5.46 -9.66
C LEU A 47 -5.50 -5.69 -11.13
N THR A 48 -4.64 -4.84 -11.66
CA THR A 48 -4.11 -4.96 -13.03
C THR A 48 -2.61 -5.21 -13.00
N ASP A 49 -2.04 -5.57 -14.14
CA ASP A 49 -0.60 -5.78 -14.29
C ASP A 49 0.22 -4.49 -14.06
N MET A 50 -0.38 -3.33 -14.27
CA MET A 50 0.25 -2.02 -14.03
C MET A 50 0.40 -1.70 -12.53
N ASP A 51 -0.39 -2.34 -11.69
CA ASP A 51 -0.44 -2.04 -10.25
C ASP A 51 0.56 -2.85 -9.43
N ILE A 52 1.21 -3.85 -10.03
CA ILE A 52 2.05 -4.81 -9.30
C ILE A 52 3.24 -4.12 -8.63
N GLU A 53 3.93 -3.22 -9.33
CA GLU A 53 5.09 -2.51 -8.78
C GLU A 53 4.69 -1.66 -7.56
N GLN A 54 3.57 -0.96 -7.62
CA GLN A 54 3.06 -0.18 -6.50
C GLN A 54 2.64 -1.06 -5.32
N LEU A 55 2.06 -2.21 -5.60
CA LEU A 55 1.68 -3.15 -4.55
C LEU A 55 2.90 -3.76 -3.87
N VAL A 56 3.98 -4.02 -4.61
CA VAL A 56 5.26 -4.45 -4.05
C VAL A 56 5.84 -3.38 -3.13
N VAL A 57 5.83 -2.11 -3.55
CA VAL A 57 6.28 -0.99 -2.72
C VAL A 57 5.44 -0.88 -1.46
N TYR A 58 4.12 -1.01 -1.57
CA TYR A 58 3.21 -1.00 -0.42
C TYR A 58 3.53 -2.12 0.57
N ALA A 59 3.66 -3.34 0.10
CA ALA A 59 3.93 -4.50 0.95
C ALA A 59 5.29 -4.39 1.66
N SER A 60 6.33 -3.97 0.96
CA SER A 60 7.65 -3.76 1.54
C SER A 60 7.68 -2.60 2.52
N SER A 61 6.98 -1.51 2.23
CA SER A 61 6.86 -0.36 3.12
C SER A 61 6.14 -0.70 4.41
N LEU A 62 5.03 -1.43 4.32
CA LEU A 62 4.28 -1.87 5.49
C LEU A 62 5.09 -2.85 6.35
N ASP A 63 5.85 -3.74 5.73
CA ASP A 63 6.74 -4.66 6.42
C ASP A 63 7.81 -3.91 7.23
N LEU A 64 8.47 -2.93 6.61
CA LEU A 64 9.45 -2.07 7.29
C LEU A 64 8.82 -1.23 8.39
N LEU A 65 7.60 -0.76 8.19
CA LEU A 65 6.85 -0.02 9.19
C LEU A 65 6.61 -0.86 10.46
N PHE A 66 6.27 -2.13 10.31
CA PHE A 66 6.12 -3.03 11.45
C PHE A 66 7.44 -3.27 12.16
N ASP A 67 8.56 -3.36 11.43
CA ASP A 67 9.88 -3.45 12.05
C ASP A 67 10.23 -2.19 12.85
N CYS A 68 9.92 -1.01 12.31
CA CYS A 68 10.09 0.26 13.03
C CYS A 68 9.24 0.29 14.31
N LEU A 69 7.99 -0.14 14.25
CA LEU A 69 7.10 -0.22 15.40
C LEU A 69 7.68 -1.12 16.50
N LYS A 70 8.22 -2.27 16.11
CA LYS A 70 8.85 -3.21 17.03
C LYS A 70 10.05 -2.59 17.73
N GLU A 71 10.90 -1.88 17.00
CA GLU A 71 12.08 -1.21 17.57
C GLU A 71 11.68 0.00 18.44
N MET A 72 10.63 0.75 18.04
CA MET A 72 10.12 1.86 18.84
C MET A 72 9.53 1.42 20.19
N GLN A 73 8.97 0.21 20.26
CA GLN A 73 8.43 -0.34 21.50
C GLN A 73 9.51 -0.61 22.56
N LYS A 74 10.78 -0.64 22.18
CA LYS A 74 11.92 -0.75 23.11
C LYS A 74 12.17 0.54 23.89
N GLY A 75 11.59 1.66 23.49
CA GLY A 75 11.65 2.96 24.16
C GLY A 75 11.85 4.11 23.21
N MET A 76 11.40 5.30 23.61
CA MET A 76 11.54 6.52 22.80
C MET A 76 12.98 7.05 22.83
N PHE A 77 13.72 6.77 23.88
CA PHE A 77 15.07 7.25 24.08
C PHE A 77 16.00 6.09 24.44
N LYS A 78 17.22 6.15 23.92
CA LYS A 78 18.32 5.28 24.30
C LYS A 78 19.22 6.02 25.30
N GLU A 79 19.50 5.41 26.43
CA GLU A 79 20.45 5.93 27.41
C GLU A 79 21.88 5.72 26.91
N LEU A 80 22.67 6.79 26.94
CA LEU A 80 24.10 6.73 26.70
C LEU A 80 24.82 6.86 28.04
N TYR A 81 25.76 5.94 28.29
CA TYR A 81 26.48 5.83 29.54
C TYR A 81 27.89 6.43 29.43
N ASP A 82 28.39 6.99 30.54
CA ASP A 82 29.78 7.40 30.66
C ASP A 82 30.68 6.19 31.03
N ASP A 83 31.99 6.45 31.17
CA ASP A 83 32.95 5.42 31.52
C ASP A 83 32.75 4.85 32.93
N PHE A 84 31.95 5.50 33.76
CA PHE A 84 31.60 5.08 35.13
C PHE A 84 30.25 4.39 35.24
N GLY A 85 29.59 4.11 34.09
CA GLY A 85 28.31 3.43 34.06
C GLY A 85 27.11 4.31 34.43
N LYS A 86 27.30 5.63 34.52
CA LYS A 86 26.21 6.58 34.77
C LYS A 86 25.64 7.11 33.43
N VAL A 87 24.35 7.39 33.43
CA VAL A 87 23.68 7.97 32.27
C VAL A 87 24.27 9.36 31.98
N LYS A 88 24.89 9.50 30.82
CA LYS A 88 25.51 10.74 30.33
C LYS A 88 24.52 11.59 29.57
N SER A 89 23.73 10.98 28.72
CA SER A 89 22.77 11.66 27.86
C SER A 89 21.75 10.64 27.33
N TYR A 90 20.74 11.18 26.63
CA TYR A 90 19.70 10.38 25.96
C TYR A 90 19.78 10.63 24.47
N LEU A 91 19.66 9.56 23.69
CA LEU A 91 19.54 9.60 22.25
C LEU A 91 18.11 9.23 21.86
N ALA A 92 17.47 10.06 21.04
CA ALA A 92 16.17 9.71 20.50
C ALA A 92 16.26 8.43 19.67
N ASN A 93 15.24 7.56 19.78
CA ASN A 93 15.21 6.33 19.00
C ASN A 93 15.13 6.67 17.51
N PRO A 94 16.12 6.28 16.68
CA PRO A 94 16.19 6.67 15.28
C PRO A 94 15.03 6.11 14.44
N TYR A 95 14.38 5.04 14.91
CA TYR A 95 13.26 4.44 14.21
C TYR A 95 12.00 5.29 14.23
N ILE A 96 11.89 6.24 15.17
CA ILE A 96 10.75 7.18 15.22
C ILE A 96 10.66 8.02 13.94
N LYS A 97 11.79 8.55 13.49
CA LYS A 97 11.86 9.33 12.25
C LYS A 97 11.53 8.47 11.03
N GLN A 98 12.12 7.27 10.96
CA GLN A 98 11.86 6.34 9.87
C GLN A 98 10.39 5.91 9.85
N TYR A 99 9.79 5.68 11.00
CA TYR A 99 8.36 5.35 11.11
C TYR A 99 7.49 6.45 10.51
N LYS A 100 7.76 7.71 10.85
CA LYS A 100 7.00 8.84 10.30
C LYS A 100 7.09 8.94 8.79
N GLU A 101 8.27 8.75 8.22
CA GLU A 101 8.50 8.78 6.77
C GLU A 101 7.79 7.60 6.08
N MET A 102 7.91 6.42 6.64
CA MET A 102 7.30 5.20 6.08
C MET A 102 5.78 5.21 6.16
N ILE A 103 5.19 5.74 7.24
CA ILE A 103 3.75 5.79 7.38
C ILE A 103 3.09 6.72 6.34
N GLU A 104 3.74 7.82 5.99
CA GLU A 104 3.26 8.72 4.95
C GLU A 104 3.21 8.03 3.58
N ILE A 105 4.30 7.36 3.21
CA ILE A 105 4.40 6.61 1.94
C ILE A 105 3.37 5.49 1.91
N THR A 106 3.30 4.71 2.98
CA THR A 106 2.38 3.56 3.08
C THR A 106 0.92 4.00 2.99
N ASN A 107 0.55 5.07 3.70
CA ASN A 107 -0.81 5.59 3.66
C ASN A 107 -1.17 6.17 2.30
N LYS A 108 -0.25 6.84 1.63
CA LYS A 108 -0.48 7.36 0.28
C LYS A 108 -0.78 6.25 -0.71
N ILE A 109 0.06 5.24 -0.76
CA ILE A 109 -0.12 4.09 -1.66
C ILE A 109 -1.39 3.32 -1.27
N GLY A 110 -1.59 3.09 0.02
CA GLY A 110 -2.80 2.44 0.51
C GLY A 110 -4.09 3.17 0.13
N SER A 111 -4.07 4.50 0.15
CA SER A 111 -5.21 5.31 -0.30
C SER A 111 -5.45 5.17 -1.80
N ASP A 112 -4.41 5.12 -2.60
CA ASP A 112 -4.52 4.93 -4.04
C ASP A 112 -5.18 3.59 -4.39
N PHE A 113 -4.94 2.55 -3.59
CA PHE A 113 -5.58 1.24 -3.73
C PHE A 113 -6.94 1.12 -3.02
N GLY A 114 -7.38 2.14 -2.30
CA GLY A 114 -8.62 2.08 -1.55
C GLY A 114 -8.58 1.23 -0.28
N PHE A 115 -7.42 1.13 0.39
CA PHE A 115 -7.27 0.31 1.61
C PHE A 115 -7.81 0.99 2.87
N SER A 116 -8.31 2.21 2.80
CA SER A 116 -9.01 2.88 3.89
C SER A 116 -10.48 3.09 3.54
N PRO A 117 -11.38 3.18 4.54
CA PRO A 117 -12.80 3.47 4.27
C PRO A 117 -13.00 4.77 3.50
N VAL A 118 -12.27 5.82 3.86
CA VAL A 118 -12.37 7.14 3.22
C VAL A 118 -11.90 7.07 1.76
N SER A 119 -10.78 6.40 1.48
CA SER A 119 -10.27 6.26 0.12
C SER A 119 -11.19 5.42 -0.75
N ARG A 120 -11.83 4.38 -0.20
CA ARG A 120 -12.85 3.60 -0.91
C ARG A 120 -14.07 4.45 -1.28
N MET A 121 -14.51 5.31 -0.36
CA MET A 121 -15.63 6.23 -0.63
C MET A 121 -15.30 7.23 -1.73
N LYS A 122 -14.08 7.78 -1.73
CA LYS A 122 -13.60 8.68 -2.80
C LYS A 122 -13.58 7.99 -4.15
N LEU A 123 -13.01 6.79 -4.23
CA LEU A 123 -12.94 6.02 -5.47
C LEU A 123 -14.34 5.69 -6.00
N LYS A 124 -15.27 5.39 -5.13
CA LYS A 124 -16.67 5.16 -5.49
C LYS A 124 -17.33 6.43 -6.04
N ALA A 125 -17.12 7.57 -5.39
CA ALA A 125 -17.64 8.86 -5.83
C ALA A 125 -17.07 9.28 -7.20
N GLU A 126 -15.77 9.07 -7.43
CA GLU A 126 -15.11 9.32 -8.71
C GLU A 126 -15.70 8.45 -9.82
N LYS A 127 -15.95 7.17 -9.58
CA LYS A 127 -16.61 6.28 -10.52
C LYS A 127 -18.04 6.72 -10.87
N GLU A 128 -18.77 7.24 -9.91
CA GLU A 128 -20.12 7.78 -10.16
C GLU A 128 -20.08 9.07 -10.98
N GLN A 129 -19.05 9.90 -10.83
CA GLN A 129 -18.85 11.13 -11.62
C GLN A 129 -18.35 10.85 -13.03
N GLU A 130 -17.66 9.76 -13.28
CA GLU A 130 -17.18 9.33 -14.60
C GLU A 130 -18.29 8.75 -15.48
N LYS A 131 -19.51 8.63 -14.99
CA LYS A 131 -20.66 8.34 -15.85
C LYS A 131 -20.77 9.44 -16.90
N ASP A 132 -20.60 9.02 -18.16
CA ASP A 132 -20.61 9.90 -19.33
C ASP A 132 -21.90 10.73 -19.33
N PRO A 133 -21.80 12.08 -19.30
CA PRO A 133 -22.98 12.94 -19.37
C PRO A 133 -23.87 12.68 -20.58
N LEU A 134 -23.29 12.19 -21.68
CA LEU A 134 -24.01 11.77 -22.88
C LEU A 134 -24.89 10.54 -22.64
N GLN A 135 -24.40 9.56 -21.88
CA GLN A 135 -25.23 8.40 -21.53
C GLN A 135 -26.41 8.77 -20.65
N GLU A 136 -26.23 9.66 -19.68
CA GLU A 136 -27.33 10.18 -18.87
C GLU A 136 -28.37 10.93 -19.72
N LEU A 137 -27.89 11.68 -20.69
CA LEU A 137 -28.77 12.37 -21.65
C LEU A 137 -29.55 11.39 -22.51
N PHE A 138 -28.91 10.35 -23.03
CA PHE A 138 -29.57 9.30 -23.81
C PHE A 138 -30.58 8.51 -23.00
N GLU A 139 -30.27 8.19 -21.74
CA GLU A 139 -31.20 7.51 -20.84
C GLU A 139 -32.46 8.39 -20.55
N LYS A 140 -32.29 9.70 -20.42
CA LYS A 140 -33.38 10.64 -20.25
C LYS A 140 -34.25 10.79 -21.50
N PHE A 141 -33.68 10.67 -22.70
CA PHE A 141 -34.41 10.77 -23.95
C PHE A 141 -35.12 9.47 -24.32
N ASN A 142 -34.69 8.32 -23.83
CA ASN A 142 -35.31 7.01 -24.11
C ASN A 142 -36.42 6.63 -23.11
N ASN A 143 -36.65 7.46 -22.10
CA ASN A 143 -37.79 7.39 -21.22
C ASN A 143 -38.78 8.51 -21.55
#